data_fda5d8c1a9ad950481f3bd33e5659ead
#
_entry.id   fda5d8c1a9ad950481f3bd33e5659ead
#
_cell.length_a   1.000
_cell.length_b   1.000
_cell.length_c   1.000
_cell.angle_alpha   90.00
_cell.angle_beta   90.00
_cell.angle_gamma   90.00
#
_symmetry.space_group_name_H-M   'P 1'
#
loop_
_entity.id
_entity.type
_entity.pdbx_description
1 polymer ?
#
loop_
_entity_poly.entity_id
_entity_poly.type
_entity_poly.pdbx_seq_one_letter_code
_entity_poly.pdbx_strand_id
1 'polypeptide(L)'
;MIVNYIPEDAQNVLDYEVNKRTGKITLGDDELDINLKKRERDDEVSIDICLDYMGNLVIGVSKDATKYVAQIIIPARQYTEVEEEGEQEGETVIRREPIPFDIDNCTLTLWELEE
;
A
#
# COMPACT_ATOMS: atom_id res chain seq x y z
N MET A 1 0.80 7.47 -5.76
CA MET A 1 1.83 6.65 -5.07
C MET A 1 3.06 7.51 -4.82
N ILE A 2 3.44 7.60 -3.58
CA ILE A 2 4.67 8.29 -3.18
C ILE A 2 5.79 7.26 -3.27
N VAL A 3 6.84 7.54 -4.05
CA VAL A 3 7.91 6.56 -4.26
C VAL A 3 9.22 7.08 -3.68
N ASN A 4 9.83 6.27 -2.82
CA ASN A 4 11.13 6.55 -2.22
C ASN A 4 12.15 5.50 -2.67
N TYR A 5 13.40 5.91 -2.81
CA TYR A 5 14.50 5.03 -3.21
C TYR A 5 15.55 4.96 -2.11
N ILE A 6 16.10 3.78 -1.89
CA ILE A 6 17.18 3.57 -0.92
C ILE A 6 18.34 2.85 -1.63
N PRO A 7 19.49 3.51 -1.81
CA PRO A 7 19.75 4.94 -1.54
C PRO A 7 18.94 5.84 -2.48
N GLU A 8 18.87 7.12 -2.20
CA GLU A 8 18.07 8.08 -2.98
C GLU A 8 18.38 8.08 -4.47
N ASP A 9 19.60 7.79 -4.84
CA ASP A 9 20.06 7.75 -6.24
C ASP A 9 20.04 6.36 -6.86
N ALA A 10 19.38 5.40 -6.20
CA ALA A 10 19.28 4.04 -6.71
C ALA A 10 18.64 4.03 -8.09
N GLN A 11 19.23 3.32 -9.03
CA GLN A 11 18.73 3.20 -10.41
C GLN A 11 18.27 1.78 -10.73
N ASN A 12 18.96 0.79 -10.18
CA ASN A 12 18.60 -0.61 -10.38
C ASN A 12 17.62 -1.04 -9.29
N VAL A 13 16.35 -0.76 -9.51
CA VAL A 13 15.27 -1.07 -8.56
C VAL A 13 14.21 -1.92 -9.26
N LEU A 14 13.36 -2.52 -8.44
CA LEU A 14 12.26 -3.34 -8.93
C LEU A 14 11.32 -2.49 -9.78
N ASP A 15 10.89 -3.01 -10.93
CA ASP A 15 9.88 -2.36 -11.76
C ASP A 15 8.54 -2.39 -11.06
N TYR A 16 7.74 -1.37 -11.27
CA TYR A 16 6.40 -1.33 -10.73
C TYR A 16 5.44 -0.63 -11.67
N GLU A 17 4.18 -1.01 -11.57
CA GLU A 17 3.10 -0.38 -12.31
C GLU A 17 1.89 -0.23 -11.37
N VAL A 18 1.30 0.97 -11.38
CA VAL A 18 0.18 1.32 -10.52
C VAL A 18 -1.08 1.47 -11.34
N ASN A 19 -2.15 0.81 -10.95
CA ASN A 19 -3.47 0.98 -11.56
C ASN A 19 -4.38 1.71 -10.57
N LYS A 20 -4.56 3.00 -10.81
CA LYS A 20 -5.36 3.86 -9.92
C LYS A 20 -6.84 3.46 -9.90
N ARG A 21 -7.34 2.95 -11.01
CA ARG A 21 -8.75 2.57 -11.12
C ARG A 21 -9.08 1.37 -10.24
N THR A 22 -8.20 0.39 -10.21
CA THR A 22 -8.44 -0.85 -9.46
C THR A 22 -7.82 -0.85 -8.07
N GLY A 23 -6.90 0.09 -7.78
CA GLY A 23 -6.17 0.13 -6.53
C GLY A 23 -5.13 -0.98 -6.41
N LYS A 24 -4.61 -1.45 -7.54
CA LYS A 24 -3.62 -2.53 -7.59
C LYS A 24 -2.25 -2.01 -7.97
N ILE A 25 -1.22 -2.70 -7.48
CA ILE A 25 0.15 -2.49 -7.91
C ILE A 25 0.71 -3.81 -8.44
N THR A 26 1.45 -3.73 -9.53
CA THR A 26 2.19 -4.87 -10.10
C THR A 26 3.67 -4.63 -9.91
N LEU A 27 4.36 -5.58 -9.33
CA LEU A 27 5.80 -5.50 -9.06
C LEU A 27 6.54 -6.52 -9.90
N GLY A 28 7.75 -6.12 -10.34
CA GLY A 28 8.54 -6.93 -11.23
C GLY A 28 7.93 -6.94 -12.63
N ASP A 29 8.36 -7.88 -13.46
CA ASP A 29 7.82 -8.06 -14.81
C ASP A 29 6.59 -8.97 -14.74
N ASP A 30 5.46 -8.39 -14.31
CA ASP A 30 4.19 -9.08 -14.07
C ASP A 30 4.32 -10.25 -13.07
N GLU A 31 5.29 -10.16 -12.16
CA GLU A 31 5.58 -11.25 -11.24
C GLU A 31 4.67 -11.26 -10.02
N LEU A 32 4.31 -10.10 -9.49
CA LEU A 32 3.54 -10.01 -8.26
C LEU A 32 2.49 -8.90 -8.35
N ASP A 33 1.22 -9.26 -8.27
CA ASP A 33 0.11 -8.31 -8.19
C ASP A 33 -0.41 -8.22 -6.77
N ILE A 34 -0.59 -7.00 -6.28
CA ILE A 34 -1.13 -6.76 -4.94
C ILE A 34 -2.31 -5.80 -5.05
N ASN A 35 -3.44 -6.19 -4.51
CA ASN A 35 -4.61 -5.31 -4.44
C ASN A 35 -4.55 -4.51 -3.14
N LEU A 36 -4.01 -3.28 -3.24
CA LEU A 36 -3.83 -2.41 -2.07
C LEU A 36 -5.17 -1.95 -1.51
N LYS A 37 -6.14 -1.71 -2.37
CA LYS A 37 -7.48 -1.29 -1.95
C LYS A 37 -8.12 -2.29 -0.98
N LYS A 38 -7.96 -3.59 -1.25
CA LYS A 38 -8.50 -4.65 -0.39
C LYS A 38 -7.72 -4.81 0.91
N ARG A 39 -6.51 -4.29 0.97
CA ARG A 39 -5.65 -4.40 2.15
C ARG A 39 -5.75 -3.22 3.09
N GLU A 40 -6.46 -2.15 2.70
CA GLU A 40 -6.68 -1.00 3.58
C GLU A 40 -7.43 -1.43 4.83
N ARG A 41 -6.97 -0.93 5.99
CA ARG A 41 -7.54 -1.19 7.31
C ARG A 41 -7.70 0.12 8.06
N ASP A 42 -8.31 0.06 9.23
CA ASP A 42 -8.44 1.22 10.11
C ASP A 42 -7.11 1.61 10.76
N ASP A 43 -6.12 0.73 10.69
CA ASP A 43 -4.76 1.00 11.10
C ASP A 43 -3.83 1.00 9.88
N GLU A 44 -2.68 1.64 10.01
CA GLU A 44 -1.68 1.63 8.96
C GLU A 44 -1.23 0.19 8.65
N VAL A 45 -1.12 -0.13 7.37
CA VAL A 45 -0.69 -1.45 6.91
C VAL A 45 0.68 -1.34 6.25
N SER A 46 1.61 -2.20 6.64
CA SER A 46 2.93 -2.30 6.05
C SER A 46 3.06 -3.65 5.36
N ILE A 47 3.43 -3.61 4.08
CA ILE A 47 3.62 -4.81 3.27
C ILE A 47 5.09 -4.87 2.87
N ASP A 48 5.80 -5.89 3.34
CA ASP A 48 7.21 -6.10 3.02
C ASP A 48 7.31 -7.05 1.83
N ILE A 49 8.10 -6.69 0.83
CA ILE A 49 8.36 -7.52 -0.34
C ILE A 49 9.84 -7.86 -0.35
N CYS A 50 10.13 -9.16 -0.38
CA CYS A 50 11.48 -9.68 -0.32
C CYS A 50 11.75 -10.63 -1.48
N LEU A 51 13.03 -10.89 -1.74
CA LEU A 51 13.42 -11.99 -2.59
C LEU A 51 13.68 -13.22 -1.72
N ASP A 52 13.24 -14.38 -2.18
CA ASP A 52 13.64 -15.65 -1.56
C ASP A 52 14.99 -16.09 -2.11
N TYR A 53 15.51 -17.22 -1.63
CA TYR A 53 16.81 -17.73 -2.07
C TYR A 53 16.85 -18.16 -3.54
N MET A 54 15.68 -18.30 -4.18
CA MET A 54 15.58 -18.62 -5.60
C MET A 54 15.37 -17.37 -6.47
N GLY A 55 15.34 -16.18 -5.85
CA GLY A 55 15.14 -14.93 -6.56
C GLY A 55 13.70 -14.58 -6.87
N ASN A 56 12.74 -15.28 -6.25
CA ASN A 56 11.33 -14.98 -6.45
C ASN A 56 10.83 -13.90 -5.48
N LEU A 57 9.89 -13.08 -5.93
CA LEU A 57 9.27 -12.08 -5.07
C LEU A 57 8.27 -12.76 -4.13
N VAL A 58 8.37 -12.44 -2.85
CA VAL A 58 7.47 -12.97 -1.83
C VAL A 58 7.01 -11.83 -0.92
N ILE A 59 5.77 -11.95 -0.44
CA ILE A 59 5.21 -11.00 0.52
C ILE A 59 5.55 -11.48 1.93
N GLY A 60 6.10 -10.57 2.73
CA GLY A 60 6.44 -10.84 4.11
C GLY A 60 7.87 -11.24 4.30
N VAL A 61 8.26 -11.32 5.57
CA VAL A 61 9.60 -11.72 5.97
C VAL A 61 9.51 -13.13 6.53
N SER A 62 10.09 -14.08 5.81
CA SER A 62 10.17 -15.47 6.26
C SER A 62 11.63 -15.88 6.38
N LYS A 63 11.86 -17.07 6.93
CA LYS A 63 13.25 -17.59 7.02
C LYS A 63 13.88 -17.82 5.66
N ASP A 64 13.07 -17.93 4.61
CA ASP A 64 13.56 -18.11 3.24
C ASP A 64 13.81 -16.77 2.53
N ALA A 65 13.37 -15.66 3.12
CA ALA A 65 13.60 -14.33 2.57
C ALA A 65 15.06 -13.93 2.79
N THR A 66 15.74 -13.53 1.73
CA THR A 66 17.15 -13.17 1.78
C THR A 66 17.40 -11.68 1.70
N LYS A 67 16.47 -10.91 1.14
CA LYS A 67 16.69 -9.50 0.88
C LYS A 67 15.40 -8.73 0.71
N TYR A 68 15.32 -7.57 1.36
CA TYR A 68 14.24 -6.61 1.10
C TYR A 68 14.45 -5.94 -0.25
N VAL A 69 13.40 -5.87 -1.05
CA VAL A 69 13.44 -5.18 -2.34
C VAL A 69 12.39 -4.08 -2.43
N ALA A 70 11.32 -4.17 -1.65
CA ALA A 70 10.30 -3.14 -1.62
C ALA A 70 9.51 -3.17 -0.31
N GLN A 71 8.89 -2.05 0.02
CA GLN A 71 7.96 -1.95 1.14
C GLN A 71 6.83 -1.01 0.72
N ILE A 72 5.60 -1.39 1.02
CA ILE A 72 4.43 -0.57 0.73
C ILE A 72 3.76 -0.23 2.05
N ILE A 73 3.51 1.06 2.25
CA ILE A 73 2.76 1.55 3.41
C ILE A 73 1.39 2.04 2.92
N ILE A 74 0.34 1.47 3.48
CA ILE A 74 -1.03 1.91 3.23
C ILE A 74 -1.47 2.67 4.47
N PRO A 75 -1.79 3.98 4.36
CA PRO A 75 -2.26 4.75 5.52
C PRO A 75 -3.55 4.16 6.09
N ALA A 76 -3.78 4.40 7.37
CA ALA A 76 -5.03 4.03 8.01
C ALA A 76 -6.20 4.65 7.25
N ARG A 77 -7.31 3.90 7.16
CA ARG A 77 -8.54 4.38 6.52
C ARG A 77 -9.00 5.67 7.20
N GLN A 78 -9.34 6.65 6.39
CA GLN A 78 -9.85 7.91 6.88
C GLN A 78 -11.37 7.97 6.75
N TYR A 79 -11.97 8.79 7.59
CA TYR A 79 -13.41 8.96 7.64
C TYR A 79 -13.76 10.43 7.60
N THR A 80 -14.90 10.73 7.00
CA THR A 80 -15.50 12.08 7.10
C THR A 80 -16.71 11.99 8.01
N GLU A 81 -17.00 13.07 8.71
CA GLU A 81 -18.18 13.16 9.56
C GLU A 81 -19.31 13.83 8.79
N VAL A 82 -20.51 13.23 8.86
CA VAL A 82 -21.71 13.75 8.22
C VAL A 82 -22.76 13.95 9.30
N GLU A 83 -23.36 15.15 9.33
CA GLU A 83 -24.47 15.43 10.23
C GLU A 83 -25.78 15.01 9.58
N GLU A 84 -26.60 14.28 10.33
CA GLU A 84 -27.92 13.85 9.90
C GLU A 84 -28.95 14.23 10.95
N GLU A 85 -30.21 14.38 10.53
CA GLU A 85 -31.31 14.55 11.47
C GLU A 85 -31.51 13.25 12.24
N GLY A 86 -31.63 13.37 13.57
CA GLY A 86 -31.95 12.24 14.42
C GLY A 86 -33.44 11.86 14.32
N GLU A 87 -33.84 10.85 15.09
CA GLU A 87 -35.22 10.38 15.12
C GLU A 87 -36.17 11.40 15.75
N GLN A 88 -35.65 12.28 16.60
CA GLN A 88 -36.44 13.29 17.27
C GLN A 88 -36.21 14.67 16.62
N GLU A 89 -37.24 15.50 16.60
CA GLU A 89 -37.15 16.85 16.06
C GLU A 89 -36.08 17.65 16.80
N GLY A 90 -35.16 18.27 16.03
CA GLY A 90 -34.08 19.06 16.59
C GLY A 90 -32.88 18.27 17.03
N GLU A 91 -32.91 16.94 16.89
CA GLU A 91 -31.76 16.06 17.18
C GLU A 91 -30.82 16.00 15.99
N THR A 92 -29.53 16.13 16.24
CA THR A 92 -28.50 15.96 15.23
C THR A 92 -27.64 14.77 15.59
N VAL A 93 -27.44 13.86 14.64
CA VAL A 93 -26.60 12.68 14.80
C VAL A 93 -25.41 12.81 13.87
N ILE A 94 -24.22 12.53 14.38
CA ILE A 94 -23.00 12.54 13.57
C ILE A 94 -22.71 11.10 13.14
N ARG A 95 -22.60 10.91 11.82
CA ARG A 95 -22.26 9.63 11.24
C ARG A 95 -20.88 9.72 10.58
N ARG A 96 -20.08 8.69 10.73
CA ARG A 96 -18.77 8.58 10.07
C ARG A 96 -18.93 7.80 8.78
N GLU A 97 -18.41 8.35 7.69
CA GLU A 97 -18.38 7.67 6.40
C GLU A 97 -16.93 7.46 5.99
N PRO A 98 -16.57 6.25 5.51
CA PRO A 98 -15.21 6.01 5.06
C PRO A 98 -14.93 6.83 3.79
N ILE A 99 -13.74 7.43 3.75
CA ILE A 99 -13.26 8.10 2.55
C ILE A 99 -12.76 7.00 1.61
N PRO A 100 -13.13 7.03 0.31
CA PRO A 100 -12.67 6.02 -0.63
C PRO A 100 -11.16 5.90 -0.67
N PHE A 101 -10.67 4.68 -0.86
CA PHE A 101 -9.25 4.40 -0.97
C PHE A 101 -8.63 5.20 -2.12
N ASP A 102 -7.48 5.82 -1.85
CA ASP A 102 -6.70 6.53 -2.86
C ASP A 102 -5.27 6.02 -2.83
N ILE A 103 -4.86 5.34 -3.89
CA ILE A 103 -3.53 4.76 -4.00
C ILE A 103 -2.42 5.84 -3.99
N ASP A 104 -2.76 7.08 -4.34
CA ASP A 104 -1.80 8.19 -4.30
C ASP A 104 -1.32 8.50 -2.89
N ASN A 105 -2.06 8.08 -1.87
CA ASN A 105 -1.67 8.25 -0.47
C ASN A 105 -0.78 7.14 0.06
N CYS A 106 -0.59 6.08 -0.72
CA CYS A 106 0.30 4.98 -0.34
C CYS A 106 1.74 5.32 -0.65
N THR A 107 2.66 4.72 0.10
CA THR A 107 4.11 4.93 -0.09
C THR A 107 4.76 3.64 -0.51
N LEU A 108 5.55 3.70 -1.57
CA LEU A 108 6.37 2.58 -2.05
C LEU A 108 7.83 2.93 -1.84
N THR A 109 8.55 2.11 -1.08
CA THR A 109 9.99 2.26 -0.91
C THR A 109 10.67 1.12 -1.67
N LEU A 110 11.64 1.48 -2.51
CA LEU A 110 12.38 0.54 -3.34
C LEU A 110 13.85 0.55 -2.94
N TRP A 111 14.40 -0.62 -2.69
CA TRP A 111 15.83 -0.78 -2.41
C TRP A 111 16.57 -1.12 -3.68
N GLU A 112 17.81 -0.64 -3.79
CA GLU A 112 18.67 -0.98 -4.93
C GLU A 112 18.91 -2.48 -4.97
N LEU A 113 18.74 -3.06 -6.15
CA LEU A 113 18.95 -4.48 -6.39
C LEU A 113 20.44 -4.74 -6.64
N GLU A 114 20.94 -5.85 -6.14
CA GLU A 114 22.28 -6.29 -6.44
C GLU A 114 22.28 -7.05 -7.77
N GLU A 115 23.34 -6.87 -8.51
CA GLU A 115 23.52 -7.64 -9.73
C GLU A 115 24.06 -9.04 -9.42
#